data_397409467ff4bde817a3d1a2e19429c7
#
_entry.id   397409467ff4bde817a3d1a2e19429c7
#
_cell.length_a   1.000
_cell.length_b   1.000
_cell.length_c   1.000
_cell.angle_alpha   90.00
_cell.angle_beta   90.00
_cell.angle_gamma   90.00
#
_symmetry.space_group_name_H-M   'P 1'
#
loop_
_entity.id
_entity.type
_entity.pdbx_description
1 polymer ?
#
loop_
_entity_poly.entity_id
_entity_poly.type
_entity_poly.pdbx_seq_one_letter_code
_entity_poly.pdbx_strand_id
1 'polypeptide(L)'
;MALSFVMASCVKTKTYRVNDANRDWFADSTNCNFAMLDDNGIQQSFRFAPADSYTTETGASILFVIPTDKGEHEHITQSGANSYGTIRVSTTISAYKLMGGEYSDIDELRLYFNEAVYVLGIERNLFYPDSDNKYKCYESSTENAMEYSAEYIDSYTVSEKNYEGVMHLKLIDVAYPLTKNFPTEIYYAKHYGLIQCTLDDKLTLRRLPSVSKE
;
A
#
# COMPACT_ATOMS: atom_id res chain seq x y z
N MET A 1 -14.31 57.47 10.51
CA MET A 1 -15.10 56.42 9.83
C MET A 1 -14.12 55.47 9.13
N ALA A 2 -13.80 54.36 9.76
CA ALA A 2 -12.85 53.39 9.20
C ALA A 2 -13.66 52.30 8.44
N LEU A 3 -13.47 52.24 7.14
CA LEU A 3 -14.12 51.24 6.29
C LEU A 3 -13.33 49.94 6.38
N SER A 4 -13.80 48.99 7.17
CA SER A 4 -13.25 47.65 7.22
C SER A 4 -13.65 46.90 5.95
N PHE A 5 -12.74 46.74 5.00
CA PHE A 5 -12.90 45.80 3.89
C PHE A 5 -12.72 44.38 4.41
N VAL A 6 -13.82 43.68 4.60
CA VAL A 6 -13.82 42.23 4.77
C VAL A 6 -13.58 41.60 3.39
N MET A 7 -12.35 41.29 3.07
CA MET A 7 -12.03 40.47 1.89
C MET A 7 -12.42 39.02 2.22
N ALA A 8 -13.63 38.63 1.88
CA ALA A 8 -14.02 37.25 1.84
C ALA A 8 -13.30 36.57 0.65
N SER A 9 -12.10 36.04 0.89
CA SER A 9 -11.42 35.21 -0.10
C SER A 9 -12.17 33.88 -0.15
N CYS A 10 -12.81 33.59 -1.27
CA CYS A 10 -13.31 32.25 -1.55
C CYS A 10 -12.09 31.32 -1.69
N VAL A 11 -11.73 30.63 -0.63
CA VAL A 11 -10.73 29.56 -0.67
C VAL A 11 -11.32 28.44 -1.52
N LYS A 12 -10.76 28.19 -2.69
CA LYS A 12 -11.14 27.05 -3.52
C LYS A 12 -10.54 25.79 -2.89
N THR A 13 -11.40 24.91 -2.43
CA THR A 13 -10.98 23.56 -2.03
C THR A 13 -10.71 22.74 -3.29
N LYS A 14 -9.54 22.14 -3.39
CA LYS A 14 -9.18 21.25 -4.48
C LYS A 14 -9.20 19.82 -3.97
N THR A 15 -9.98 18.95 -4.61
CA THR A 15 -10.06 17.55 -4.25
C THR A 15 -9.11 16.73 -5.12
N TYR A 16 -8.23 15.98 -4.50
CA TYR A 16 -7.32 15.02 -5.11
C TYR A 16 -7.87 13.62 -4.91
N ARG A 17 -8.01 12.88 -6.00
CA ARG A 17 -8.56 11.52 -5.99
C ARG A 17 -7.50 10.52 -6.39
N VAL A 18 -7.55 9.34 -5.79
CA VAL A 18 -6.75 8.18 -6.19
C VAL A 18 -7.09 7.83 -7.65
N ASN A 19 -6.06 7.64 -8.47
CA ASN A 19 -6.22 7.26 -9.86
C ASN A 19 -6.97 5.92 -9.97
N ASP A 20 -7.96 5.85 -10.84
CA ASP A 20 -8.80 4.65 -10.99
C ASP A 20 -7.97 3.40 -11.33
N ALA A 21 -6.91 3.52 -12.14
CA ALA A 21 -6.02 2.41 -12.46
C ALA A 21 -5.22 1.87 -11.25
N ASN A 22 -5.09 2.66 -10.17
CA ASN A 22 -4.41 2.25 -8.95
C ASN A 22 -5.35 1.57 -7.95
N ARG A 23 -6.69 1.69 -8.13
CA ARG A 23 -7.69 1.01 -7.30
C ARG A 23 -7.65 -0.51 -7.47
N ASP A 24 -7.15 -1.00 -8.61
CA ASP A 24 -6.99 -2.43 -8.88
C ASP A 24 -6.02 -3.14 -7.92
N TRP A 25 -5.19 -2.39 -7.17
CA TRP A 25 -4.30 -2.95 -6.16
C TRP A 25 -5.01 -3.46 -4.89
N PHE A 26 -6.33 -3.28 -4.78
CA PHE A 26 -7.12 -3.87 -3.70
C PHE A 26 -7.73 -5.21 -4.12
N ALA A 27 -7.87 -6.13 -3.15
CA ALA A 27 -8.56 -7.39 -3.40
C ALA A 27 -10.07 -7.14 -3.60
N ASP A 28 -10.63 -7.66 -4.70
CA ASP A 28 -12.06 -7.61 -4.96
C ASP A 28 -12.83 -8.39 -3.90
N SER A 29 -14.11 -8.09 -3.73
CA SER A 29 -14.99 -8.74 -2.74
C SER A 29 -15.01 -10.27 -2.87
N THR A 30 -14.90 -10.79 -4.10
CA THR A 30 -14.82 -12.23 -4.38
C THR A 30 -13.47 -12.85 -4.00
N ASN A 31 -12.43 -12.05 -3.89
CA ASN A 31 -11.06 -12.45 -3.61
C ASN A 31 -10.62 -12.17 -2.16
N CYS A 32 -11.50 -11.57 -1.35
CA CYS A 32 -11.20 -11.20 0.04
C CYS A 32 -11.02 -12.40 0.99
N ASN A 33 -11.58 -13.57 0.67
CA ASN A 33 -11.45 -14.76 1.50
C ASN A 33 -10.71 -15.84 0.71
N PHE A 34 -9.59 -16.31 1.23
CA PHE A 34 -8.76 -17.32 0.58
C PHE A 34 -7.98 -18.14 1.60
N ALA A 35 -7.35 -19.19 1.15
CA ALA A 35 -6.42 -19.98 1.93
C ALA A 35 -4.99 -19.77 1.43
N MET A 36 -4.03 -19.82 2.34
CA MET A 36 -2.60 -19.89 2.04
C MET A 36 -2.05 -21.22 2.59
N LEU A 37 -1.15 -21.81 1.84
CA LEU A 37 -0.42 -23.00 2.24
C LEU A 37 1.04 -22.63 2.48
N ASP A 38 1.59 -23.08 3.59
CA ASP A 38 3.01 -22.92 3.87
C ASP A 38 3.85 -24.10 3.35
N ASP A 39 5.18 -23.97 3.39
CA ASP A 39 6.12 -25.01 2.96
C ASP A 39 6.07 -26.28 3.83
N ASN A 40 5.46 -26.21 5.01
CA ASN A 40 5.25 -27.35 5.90
C ASN A 40 3.89 -28.06 5.64
N GLY A 41 3.13 -27.59 4.65
CA GLY A 41 1.81 -28.14 4.32
C GLY A 41 0.70 -27.66 5.27
N ILE A 42 0.94 -26.64 6.08
CA ILE A 42 -0.08 -26.08 6.97
C ILE A 42 -0.89 -25.04 6.22
N GLN A 43 -2.20 -25.28 6.14
CA GLN A 43 -3.12 -24.37 5.52
C GLN A 43 -3.66 -23.35 6.53
N GLN A 44 -3.69 -22.08 6.13
CA GLN A 44 -4.20 -20.97 6.91
C GLN A 44 -5.27 -20.22 6.11
N SER A 45 -6.40 -19.94 6.73
CA SER A 45 -7.40 -19.05 6.14
C SER A 45 -6.93 -17.60 6.27
N PHE A 46 -7.16 -16.79 5.25
CA PHE A 46 -6.87 -15.38 5.21
C PHE A 46 -8.11 -14.60 4.79
N ARG A 47 -8.33 -13.43 5.40
CA ARG A 47 -9.47 -12.58 5.08
C ARG A 47 -9.06 -11.12 5.03
N PHE A 48 -9.37 -10.46 3.90
CA PHE A 48 -9.39 -9.01 3.78
C PHE A 48 -10.79 -8.46 4.14
N ALA A 49 -10.83 -7.33 4.82
CA ALA A 49 -12.04 -6.51 4.87
C ALA A 49 -12.30 -5.88 3.48
N PRO A 50 -13.53 -5.45 3.19
CA PRO A 50 -13.76 -4.59 2.03
C PRO A 50 -12.86 -3.35 2.09
N ALA A 51 -12.47 -2.84 0.91
CA ALA A 51 -11.74 -1.58 0.84
C ALA A 51 -12.67 -0.44 1.30
N ASP A 52 -12.12 0.49 2.08
CA ASP A 52 -12.81 1.66 2.60
C ASP A 52 -12.10 2.94 2.14
N SER A 53 -12.86 3.99 1.85
CA SER A 53 -12.30 5.26 1.41
C SER A 53 -12.69 6.40 2.35
N TYR A 54 -11.74 7.27 2.63
CA TYR A 54 -11.94 8.48 3.41
C TYR A 54 -11.15 9.65 2.82
N THR A 55 -11.49 10.86 3.22
CA THR A 55 -10.77 12.07 2.82
C THR A 55 -10.13 12.74 4.02
N THR A 56 -8.94 13.30 3.81
CA THR A 56 -8.27 14.17 4.79
C THR A 56 -8.09 15.56 4.20
N GLU A 57 -8.34 16.58 5.02
CA GLU A 57 -8.05 17.96 4.64
C GLU A 57 -6.61 18.31 4.99
N THR A 58 -5.88 18.85 4.02
CA THR A 58 -4.59 19.49 4.28
C THR A 58 -4.74 20.99 4.09
N GLY A 59 -4.50 21.76 5.15
CA GLY A 59 -4.46 23.20 5.11
C GLY A 59 -3.13 23.69 5.67
N ALA A 60 -2.34 24.39 4.87
CA ALA A 60 -1.18 25.12 5.38
C ALA A 60 -1.60 26.54 5.75
N SER A 61 -1.61 26.89 7.02
CA SER A 61 -1.65 28.28 7.46
C SER A 61 -0.22 28.78 7.64
N ILE A 62 0.28 29.50 6.68
CA ILE A 62 1.52 30.25 6.83
C ILE A 62 1.15 31.64 7.38
N LEU A 63 1.56 31.90 8.63
CA LEU A 63 1.57 33.23 9.25
C LEU A 63 0.31 34.09 8.97
N PHE A 64 -0.75 33.86 9.71
CA PHE A 64 -1.86 34.76 10.07
C PHE A 64 -2.59 35.57 8.98
N VAL A 65 -2.19 35.63 7.71
CA VAL A 65 -2.73 36.63 6.78
C VAL A 65 -3.17 36.11 5.41
N ILE A 66 -2.77 34.96 4.95
CA ILE A 66 -3.16 34.49 3.62
C ILE A 66 -3.71 33.06 3.72
N PRO A 67 -5.00 32.81 3.38
CA PRO A 67 -5.51 31.45 3.25
C PRO A 67 -4.80 30.79 2.06
N THR A 68 -3.98 29.79 2.34
CA THR A 68 -3.44 28.91 1.33
C THR A 68 -4.52 27.92 0.91
N ASP A 69 -4.50 27.49 -0.35
CA ASP A 69 -5.45 26.55 -0.91
C ASP A 69 -5.61 25.33 0.00
N LYS A 70 -6.85 25.01 0.33
CA LYS A 70 -7.17 23.78 1.06
C LYS A 70 -7.23 22.62 0.07
N GLY A 71 -6.54 21.53 0.37
CA GLY A 71 -6.60 20.29 -0.38
C GLY A 71 -7.36 19.23 0.40
N GLU A 72 -8.30 18.56 -0.25
CA GLU A 72 -8.89 17.31 0.22
C GLU A 72 -8.20 16.17 -0.51
N HIS A 73 -7.63 15.23 0.23
CA HIS A 73 -6.94 14.06 -0.32
C HIS A 73 -7.74 12.79 -0.03
N GLU A 74 -8.04 12.03 -1.08
CA GLU A 74 -8.65 10.72 -0.95
C GLU A 74 -7.62 9.68 -0.53
N HIS A 75 -8.02 8.83 0.39
CA HIS A 75 -7.28 7.66 0.83
C HIS A 75 -8.19 6.44 0.70
N ILE A 76 -7.65 5.34 0.19
CA ILE A 76 -8.35 4.06 0.15
C ILE A 76 -7.50 3.08 0.94
N THR A 77 -8.12 2.33 1.84
CA THR A 77 -7.45 1.34 2.68
C THR A 77 -8.15 0.01 2.66
N GLN A 78 -7.37 -1.07 2.69
CA GLN A 78 -7.88 -2.42 2.85
C GLN A 78 -6.97 -3.18 3.80
N SER A 79 -7.55 -3.83 4.80
CA SER A 79 -6.80 -4.59 5.80
C SER A 79 -7.25 -6.04 5.84
N GLY A 80 -6.31 -6.93 6.11
CA GLY A 80 -6.57 -8.36 6.23
C GLY A 80 -5.64 -9.05 7.22
N ALA A 81 -6.04 -10.24 7.63
CA ALA A 81 -5.23 -11.08 8.52
C ALA A 81 -5.50 -12.56 8.27
N ASN A 82 -4.53 -13.40 8.65
CA ASN A 82 -4.75 -14.84 8.73
C ASN A 82 -5.59 -15.20 9.99
N SER A 83 -6.13 -16.43 9.97
CA SER A 83 -6.99 -16.94 11.06
C SER A 83 -6.34 -16.96 12.44
N TYR A 84 -5.01 -16.98 12.50
CA TYR A 84 -4.25 -16.97 13.76
C TYR A 84 -3.87 -15.56 14.23
N GLY A 85 -4.10 -14.52 13.40
CA GLY A 85 -3.71 -13.14 13.70
C GLY A 85 -2.20 -12.90 13.71
N THR A 86 -1.40 -13.87 13.24
CA THR A 86 0.06 -13.79 13.19
C THR A 86 0.58 -13.08 11.96
N ILE A 87 -0.25 -12.98 10.91
CA ILE A 87 0.05 -12.25 9.68
C ILE A 87 -1.06 -11.22 9.48
N ARG A 88 -0.67 -9.97 9.40
CA ARG A 88 -1.56 -8.83 9.15
C ARG A 88 -1.01 -8.04 7.97
N VAL A 89 -1.87 -7.73 7.03
CA VAL A 89 -1.55 -6.93 5.85
C VAL A 89 -2.54 -5.78 5.75
N SER A 90 -2.03 -4.58 5.55
CA SER A 90 -2.89 -3.43 5.23
C SER A 90 -2.27 -2.67 4.07
N THR A 91 -3.08 -2.35 3.08
CA THR A 91 -2.69 -1.55 1.93
C THR A 91 -3.45 -0.24 1.98
N THR A 92 -2.74 0.88 1.90
CA THR A 92 -3.34 2.21 1.78
C THR A 92 -2.82 2.86 0.51
N ILE A 93 -3.71 3.40 -0.32
CA ILE A 93 -3.36 4.23 -1.46
C ILE A 93 -3.90 5.63 -1.19
N SER A 94 -3.03 6.61 -1.32
CA SER A 94 -3.35 8.01 -1.05
C SER A 94 -3.14 8.83 -2.31
N ALA A 95 -4.11 9.64 -2.67
CA ALA A 95 -3.95 10.67 -3.67
C ALA A 95 -2.98 11.72 -3.13
N TYR A 96 -1.69 11.49 -3.32
CA TYR A 96 -0.64 12.29 -2.73
C TYR A 96 0.25 12.90 -3.77
N LYS A 97 0.63 14.15 -3.55
CA LYS A 97 1.63 14.82 -4.35
C LYS A 97 3.01 14.42 -3.82
N LEU A 98 3.59 13.38 -4.36
CA LEU A 98 4.99 13.08 -4.15
C LEU A 98 5.83 14.13 -4.88
N MET A 99 6.54 14.98 -4.11
CA MET A 99 7.54 15.95 -4.55
C MET A 99 7.05 17.20 -5.32
N GLY A 100 6.87 18.24 -4.62
CA GLY A 100 7.37 19.60 -4.92
C GLY A 100 7.03 20.25 -6.24
N GLY A 101 5.79 20.25 -6.72
CA GLY A 101 5.56 21.23 -7.74
C GLY A 101 4.35 21.02 -8.63
N GLU A 102 4.28 20.08 -9.49
CA GLU A 102 3.18 19.91 -10.44
C GLU A 102 2.39 18.63 -10.16
N TYR A 103 1.08 18.66 -10.50
CA TYR A 103 0.17 17.54 -10.33
C TYR A 103 0.71 16.32 -11.08
N SER A 104 1.25 15.35 -10.31
CA SER A 104 1.61 14.06 -10.87
C SER A 104 0.43 13.10 -10.67
N ASP A 105 0.17 12.25 -11.65
CA ASP A 105 -0.78 11.15 -11.56
C ASP A 105 -0.25 10.00 -10.66
N ILE A 106 0.78 10.31 -9.86
CA ILE A 106 1.43 9.36 -8.95
C ILE A 106 0.71 9.40 -7.61
N ASP A 107 0.16 8.26 -7.21
CA ASP A 107 -0.39 8.05 -5.88
C ASP A 107 0.69 7.46 -4.96
N GLU A 108 0.58 7.66 -3.65
CA GLU A 108 1.40 6.98 -2.67
C GLU A 108 0.75 5.66 -2.27
N LEU A 109 1.47 4.55 -2.42
CA LEU A 109 1.08 3.26 -1.86
C LEU A 109 1.89 2.97 -0.61
N ARG A 110 1.21 2.63 0.48
CA ARG A 110 1.79 2.06 1.69
C ARG A 110 1.28 0.66 1.89
N LEU A 111 2.20 -0.30 1.89
CA LEU A 111 1.91 -1.67 2.26
C LEU A 111 2.49 -1.95 3.65
N TYR A 112 1.61 -2.18 4.60
CA TYR A 112 1.94 -2.64 5.94
C TYR A 112 1.84 -4.16 5.97
N PHE A 113 2.89 -4.81 6.38
CA PHE A 113 2.92 -6.25 6.58
C PHE A 113 3.54 -6.55 7.94
N ASN A 114 2.72 -6.92 8.93
CA ASN A 114 3.11 -6.99 10.33
C ASN A 114 3.81 -5.70 10.80
N GLU A 115 5.09 -5.78 11.16
CA GLU A 115 5.90 -4.65 11.59
C GLU A 115 6.60 -3.92 10.41
N ALA A 116 6.52 -4.44 9.18
CA ALA A 116 7.13 -3.83 8.02
C ALA A 116 6.22 -2.80 7.36
N VAL A 117 6.79 -1.68 6.92
CA VAL A 117 6.10 -0.64 6.15
C VAL A 117 6.88 -0.38 4.87
N TYR A 118 6.29 -0.71 3.73
CA TYR A 118 6.81 -0.41 2.40
C TYR A 118 6.10 0.83 1.86
N VAL A 119 6.86 1.83 1.39
CA VAL A 119 6.31 3.09 0.86
C VAL A 119 6.85 3.31 -0.55
N LEU A 120 5.97 3.48 -1.51
CA LEU A 120 6.34 3.74 -2.91
C LEU A 120 5.27 4.57 -3.63
N GLY A 121 5.69 5.33 -4.62
CA GLY A 121 4.78 5.96 -5.57
C GLY A 121 4.29 4.94 -6.59
N ILE A 122 3.04 5.03 -7.00
CA ILE A 122 2.47 4.20 -8.05
C ILE A 122 1.79 5.04 -9.13
N GLU A 123 2.11 4.74 -10.38
CA GLU A 123 1.42 5.25 -11.55
C GLU A 123 1.14 4.08 -12.50
N ARG A 124 -0.08 3.54 -12.45
CA ARG A 124 -0.47 2.33 -13.18
C ARG A 124 0.42 1.12 -12.82
N ASN A 125 1.41 0.83 -13.68
CA ASN A 125 2.33 -0.31 -13.55
C ASN A 125 3.78 0.13 -13.28
N LEU A 126 3.98 1.41 -13.01
CA LEU A 126 5.29 1.97 -12.66
C LEU A 126 5.35 2.23 -11.17
N PHE A 127 6.50 1.91 -10.59
CA PHE A 127 6.79 2.15 -9.18
C PHE A 127 7.91 3.17 -9.05
N TYR A 128 7.75 4.07 -8.10
CA TYR A 128 8.71 5.14 -7.84
C TYR A 128 9.19 5.06 -6.38
N PRO A 129 10.49 5.22 -6.14
CA PRO A 129 11.03 5.28 -4.78
C PRO A 129 10.56 6.55 -4.06
N ASP A 130 10.50 6.50 -2.74
CA ASP A 130 10.10 7.64 -1.91
C ASP A 130 11.13 8.79 -1.99
N SER A 131 12.40 8.51 -1.75
CA SER A 131 13.48 9.52 -1.79
C SER A 131 14.82 8.88 -2.16
N ASP A 132 15.82 9.69 -2.56
CA ASP A 132 17.19 9.25 -2.86
C ASP A 132 17.29 8.17 -3.96
N ASN A 133 16.25 7.99 -4.79
CA ASN A 133 16.13 6.93 -5.80
C ASN A 133 16.28 5.51 -5.22
N LYS A 134 15.91 5.32 -3.96
CA LYS A 134 15.94 4.03 -3.28
C LYS A 134 14.59 3.71 -2.68
N TYR A 135 14.16 2.46 -2.79
CA TYR A 135 13.00 1.98 -2.07
C TYR A 135 13.41 1.63 -0.64
N LYS A 136 12.81 2.31 0.33
CA LYS A 136 13.08 2.08 1.75
C LYS A 136 11.85 1.53 2.44
N CYS A 137 11.98 0.38 3.11
CA CYS A 137 10.99 -0.10 4.06
C CYS A 137 11.45 0.17 5.48
N TYR A 138 10.49 0.29 6.38
CA TYR A 138 10.73 0.58 7.78
C TYR A 138 10.18 -0.54 8.64
N GLU A 139 10.90 -0.87 9.69
CA GLU A 139 10.36 -1.66 10.78
C GLU A 139 9.73 -0.72 11.81
N SER A 140 8.44 -0.87 12.09
CA SER A 140 7.66 0.08 12.90
C SER A 140 8.20 0.28 14.32
N SER A 141 8.92 -0.73 14.84
CA SER A 141 9.46 -0.70 16.21
C SER A 141 10.82 -0.02 16.33
N THR A 142 11.57 0.16 15.24
CA THR A 142 13.00 0.56 15.31
C THR A 142 13.34 1.82 14.55
N GLU A 143 12.45 2.34 13.70
CA GLU A 143 12.70 3.42 12.74
C GLU A 143 13.88 3.15 11.77
N ASN A 144 14.41 1.93 11.78
CA ASN A 144 15.51 1.55 10.90
C ASN A 144 15.00 1.36 9.47
N ALA A 145 15.60 2.10 8.56
CA ALA A 145 15.31 1.96 7.14
C ALA A 145 16.13 0.82 6.54
N MET A 146 15.45 -0.08 5.85
CA MET A 146 16.04 -1.14 5.05
C MET A 146 15.77 -0.88 3.58
N GLU A 147 16.65 -1.35 2.71
CA GLU A 147 16.51 -1.21 1.27
C GLU A 147 15.79 -2.43 0.68
N TYR A 148 14.85 -2.19 -0.21
CA TYR A 148 14.16 -3.24 -0.96
C TYR A 148 14.10 -2.90 -2.45
N SER A 149 13.82 -3.90 -3.29
CA SER A 149 13.47 -3.69 -4.70
C SER A 149 11.96 -3.77 -4.88
N ALA A 150 11.45 -3.00 -5.84
CA ALA A 150 10.06 -3.07 -6.28
C ALA A 150 10.03 -3.21 -7.80
N GLU A 151 9.34 -4.22 -8.31
CA GLU A 151 9.18 -4.44 -9.73
C GLU A 151 7.74 -4.82 -10.07
N TYR A 152 7.32 -4.49 -11.30
CA TYR A 152 6.06 -4.93 -11.86
C TYR A 152 6.29 -6.16 -12.72
N ILE A 153 5.52 -7.20 -12.49
CA ILE A 153 5.52 -8.44 -13.25
C ILE A 153 4.16 -8.56 -13.94
N ASP A 154 4.15 -8.71 -15.26
CA ASP A 154 2.89 -8.81 -16.04
C ASP A 154 2.04 -9.99 -15.59
N SER A 155 2.68 -11.14 -15.34
CA SER A 155 2.00 -12.32 -14.82
C SER A 155 2.91 -13.20 -13.97
N TYR A 156 2.37 -13.80 -12.93
CA TYR A 156 3.08 -14.69 -12.01
C TYR A 156 2.20 -15.85 -11.57
N THR A 157 2.74 -17.07 -11.60
CA THR A 157 2.00 -18.28 -11.25
C THR A 157 2.27 -18.72 -9.83
N VAL A 158 1.22 -18.88 -9.03
CA VAL A 158 1.27 -19.39 -7.66
C VAL A 158 0.27 -20.53 -7.53
N SER A 159 0.69 -21.67 -7.03
CA SER A 159 -0.19 -22.84 -6.79
C SER A 159 -1.07 -23.17 -8.01
N GLU A 160 -0.46 -23.24 -9.20
CA GLU A 160 -1.11 -23.57 -10.50
C GLU A 160 -2.06 -22.48 -11.04
N LYS A 161 -2.25 -21.37 -10.33
CA LYS A 161 -3.03 -20.22 -10.78
C LYS A 161 -2.13 -19.11 -11.28
N ASN A 162 -2.44 -18.58 -12.47
CA ASN A 162 -1.79 -17.39 -13.01
C ASN A 162 -2.48 -16.12 -12.50
N TYR A 163 -1.71 -15.14 -12.05
CA TYR A 163 -2.14 -13.82 -11.59
C TYR A 163 -1.53 -12.77 -12.52
N GLU A 164 -2.34 -11.83 -12.97
CA GLU A 164 -1.89 -10.71 -13.81
C GLU A 164 -1.66 -9.46 -12.96
N GLY A 165 -0.70 -8.65 -13.39
CA GLY A 165 -0.41 -7.38 -12.73
C GLY A 165 0.08 -7.56 -11.30
N VAL A 166 1.30 -8.08 -11.14
CA VAL A 166 1.87 -8.42 -9.84
C VAL A 166 2.95 -7.44 -9.45
N MET A 167 2.85 -6.90 -8.24
CA MET A 167 3.92 -6.17 -7.57
C MET A 167 4.78 -7.16 -6.81
N HIS A 168 6.07 -7.17 -7.08
CA HIS A 168 7.08 -7.95 -6.38
C HIS A 168 7.97 -7.02 -5.57
N LEU A 169 7.96 -7.20 -4.25
CA LEU A 169 8.80 -6.49 -3.30
C LEU A 169 9.79 -7.48 -2.69
N LYS A 170 11.07 -7.15 -2.72
CA LYS A 170 12.12 -8.01 -2.18
C LYS A 170 13.13 -7.22 -1.37
N LEU A 171 13.36 -7.62 -0.14
CA LEU A 171 14.37 -7.05 0.73
C LEU A 171 15.77 -7.32 0.16
N ILE A 172 16.58 -6.27 0.00
CA ILE A 172 17.92 -6.37 -0.62
C ILE A 172 18.98 -6.61 0.45
N ASP A 173 18.91 -5.87 1.54
CA ASP A 173 19.90 -5.94 2.60
C ASP A 173 19.21 -5.98 3.98
N VAL A 174 19.75 -6.84 4.84
CA VAL A 174 19.27 -7.07 6.20
C VAL A 174 20.41 -6.82 7.16
N ALA A 175 20.48 -5.61 7.69
CA ALA A 175 21.57 -5.18 8.57
C ALA A 175 21.50 -5.77 10.00
N TYR A 176 20.36 -6.33 10.42
CA TYR A 176 20.11 -6.86 11.79
C TYR A 176 19.13 -8.03 11.81
N PRO A 177 19.01 -8.72 12.95
CA PRO A 177 17.96 -9.72 13.10
C PRO A 177 16.58 -9.03 13.01
N LEU A 178 15.81 -9.45 12.02
CA LEU A 178 14.46 -8.95 11.81
C LEU A 178 13.50 -9.43 12.90
N THR A 179 12.43 -8.70 13.15
CA THR A 179 11.35 -9.18 14.01
C THR A 179 10.71 -10.44 13.41
N LYS A 180 10.20 -11.29 14.29
CA LYS A 180 9.54 -12.53 13.87
C LYS A 180 8.40 -12.26 12.88
N ASN A 181 8.32 -13.09 11.85
CA ASN A 181 7.35 -12.98 10.75
C ASN A 181 7.52 -11.70 9.91
N PHE A 182 8.71 -11.11 9.89
CA PHE A 182 9.02 -10.01 8.98
C PHE A 182 9.05 -10.51 7.53
N PRO A 183 8.39 -9.86 6.57
CA PRO A 183 8.38 -10.31 5.19
C PRO A 183 9.69 -9.91 4.50
N THR A 184 10.38 -10.88 3.92
CA THR A 184 11.58 -10.64 3.11
C THR A 184 11.27 -10.59 1.62
N GLU A 185 10.15 -11.19 1.22
CA GLU A 185 9.69 -11.17 -0.17
C GLU A 185 8.16 -11.22 -0.21
N ILE A 186 7.55 -10.37 -1.05
CA ILE A 186 6.10 -10.23 -1.18
C ILE A 186 5.72 -10.20 -2.66
N TYR A 187 4.72 -10.99 -3.03
CA TYR A 187 4.02 -10.92 -4.31
C TYR A 187 2.57 -10.50 -4.04
N TYR A 188 2.20 -9.36 -4.60
CA TYR A 188 0.91 -8.73 -4.39
C TYR A 188 0.25 -8.45 -5.74
N ALA A 189 -0.90 -9.06 -6.02
CA ALA A 189 -1.54 -9.00 -7.32
C ALA A 189 -2.74 -8.07 -7.32
N LYS A 190 -2.95 -7.38 -8.45
CA LYS A 190 -4.17 -6.60 -8.71
C LYS A 190 -5.40 -7.50 -8.53
N HIS A 191 -6.48 -6.95 -7.97
CA HIS A 191 -7.76 -7.64 -7.69
C HIS A 191 -7.70 -8.79 -6.69
N TYR A 192 -6.50 -9.22 -6.28
CA TYR A 192 -6.32 -10.38 -5.37
C TYR A 192 -5.64 -10.02 -4.06
N GLY A 193 -4.85 -8.96 -4.02
CA GLY A 193 -4.02 -8.66 -2.86
C GLY A 193 -2.85 -9.62 -2.71
N LEU A 194 -2.55 -10.05 -1.49
CA LEU A 194 -1.43 -10.95 -1.19
C LEU A 194 -1.63 -12.31 -1.87
N ILE A 195 -0.64 -12.73 -2.68
CA ILE A 195 -0.65 -14.04 -3.35
C ILE A 195 0.48 -14.95 -2.91
N GLN A 196 1.62 -14.37 -2.51
CA GLN A 196 2.73 -15.11 -1.92
C GLN A 196 3.56 -14.18 -1.03
N CYS A 197 4.12 -14.71 0.05
CA CYS A 197 5.15 -14.02 0.81
C CYS A 197 6.14 -15.02 1.40
N THR A 198 7.39 -14.59 1.58
CA THR A 198 8.44 -15.30 2.29
C THR A 198 8.78 -14.50 3.54
N LEU A 199 8.82 -15.15 4.69
CA LEU A 199 9.12 -14.54 5.98
C LEU A 199 10.63 -14.68 6.32
N ASP A 200 11.06 -14.01 7.38
CA ASP A 200 12.43 -13.97 7.87
C ASP A 200 13.02 -15.36 8.20
N ASP A 201 12.19 -16.29 8.65
CA ASP A 201 12.54 -17.70 8.92
C ASP A 201 12.56 -18.58 7.65
N LYS A 202 12.47 -17.96 6.47
CA LYS A 202 12.38 -18.59 5.15
C LYS A 202 11.09 -19.38 4.90
N LEU A 203 10.10 -19.23 5.75
CA LEU A 203 8.79 -19.83 5.55
C LEU A 203 8.06 -19.12 4.41
N THR A 204 7.71 -19.83 3.36
CA THR A 204 6.94 -19.28 2.24
C THR A 204 5.48 -19.69 2.35
N LEU A 205 4.61 -18.70 2.25
CA LEU A 205 3.16 -18.85 2.20
C LEU A 205 2.67 -18.56 0.79
N ARG A 206 1.86 -19.48 0.23
CA ARG A 206 1.32 -19.38 -1.13
C ARG A 206 -0.20 -19.45 -1.11
N ARG A 207 -0.84 -18.53 -1.81
CA ARG A 207 -2.29 -18.51 -1.97
C ARG A 207 -2.74 -19.74 -2.76
N LEU A 208 -3.73 -20.45 -2.24
CA LEU A 208 -4.36 -21.55 -2.95
C LEU A 208 -5.40 -21.02 -3.95
N PRO A 209 -5.62 -21.72 -5.07
CA PRO A 209 -6.74 -21.44 -5.95
C PRO A 209 -8.06 -21.50 -5.18
N SER A 210 -8.98 -20.58 -5.47
CA SER A 210 -10.33 -20.68 -4.92
C SER A 210 -10.97 -21.96 -5.45
N VAL A 211 -11.38 -22.85 -4.55
CA VAL A 211 -12.19 -24.00 -4.93
C VAL A 211 -13.54 -23.44 -5.38
N SER A 212 -13.82 -23.49 -6.69
CA SER A 212 -15.17 -23.25 -7.19
C SER A 212 -16.07 -24.29 -6.52
N LYS A 213 -17.01 -23.84 -5.69
CA LYS A 213 -18.12 -24.73 -5.29
C LYS A 213 -18.94 -24.97 -6.55
N GLU A 214 -18.79 -26.17 -7.14
CA GLU A 214 -19.75 -26.70 -8.09
C GLU A 214 -21.13 -26.81 -7.46
#